data_bd8510691ea5f9b818961854336aa006
#
_entry.id   bd8510691ea5f9b818961854336aa006
#
_cell.length_a   1.000
_cell.length_b   1.000
_cell.length_c   1.000
_cell.angle_alpha   90.00
_cell.angle_beta   90.00
_cell.angle_gamma   90.00
#
_symmetry.space_group_name_H-M   'P 1'
#
loop_
_entity.id
_entity.type
_entity.pdbx_description
1 polymer ?
#
loop_
_entity_poly.entity_id
_entity_poly.type
_entity_poly.pdbx_seq_one_letter_code
_entity_poly.pdbx_strand_id
1 'polypeptide(L)'
;MTKQCADYRENRRDYLIKRPGDLNSMDYWFFEENGVYHAYFLEIMPQTPQRKYDYRIGHAVSKDFLNWTYEGTVLEGYTDGWDDRHLATGSVAKLGDTYYMMYTGHSSTHAGMGLAKSKDLYTWERVGDKPVISLRTYYTAEYKGEEYKVRILADPYIYPEKIDGYFYVLINSWAVDMPYNNRGCQLMFRSKDMLNWEPYKIAIITDDLDRLETAQIWEHNGKWYMSFGGCYVDPEKGGLNNLWNDNFVYMADSFDGPYEKQEWSRLVYENAAKRPYTQKQIKDPYGDDVMLASAPYEGVLWPYKIVYGEDGSITLVPAGK
;
A
#
# COMPACT_ATOMS: atom_id res chain seq x y z
N MET A 1 -11.40 36.59 6.46
CA MET A 1 -10.78 36.53 5.12
C MET A 1 -10.32 35.07 4.95
N THR A 2 -11.13 34.27 4.30
CA THR A 2 -10.74 32.91 3.90
C THR A 2 -9.60 33.05 2.88
N LYS A 3 -8.38 32.65 3.26
CA LYS A 3 -7.31 32.42 2.28
C LYS A 3 -7.89 31.43 1.26
N GLN A 4 -8.06 31.90 0.02
CA GLN A 4 -8.35 31.01 -1.09
C GLN A 4 -7.18 30.03 -1.16
N CYS A 5 -7.40 28.76 -0.75
CA CYS A 5 -6.40 27.71 -0.98
C CYS A 5 -6.15 27.65 -2.48
N ALA A 6 -4.87 27.65 -2.87
CA ALA A 6 -4.50 27.50 -4.28
C ALA A 6 -5.04 26.15 -4.77
N ASP A 7 -5.84 26.17 -5.82
CA ASP A 7 -6.36 24.95 -6.45
C ASP A 7 -5.18 24.15 -7.01
N TYR A 8 -4.95 22.94 -6.49
CA TYR A 8 -3.86 22.10 -6.96
C TYR A 8 -3.98 21.80 -8.46
N ARG A 9 -5.20 21.72 -8.99
CA ARG A 9 -5.48 21.43 -10.41
C ARG A 9 -5.02 22.54 -11.36
N GLU A 10 -4.90 23.78 -10.87
CA GLU A 10 -4.38 24.93 -11.62
C GLU A 10 -2.85 25.07 -11.49
N ASN A 11 -2.23 24.29 -10.60
CA ASN A 11 -0.83 24.38 -10.23
C ASN A 11 -0.03 23.11 -10.55
N ARG A 12 -0.33 22.46 -11.67
CA ARG A 12 0.31 21.21 -12.09
C ARG A 12 1.84 21.28 -12.02
N ARG A 13 2.43 20.22 -11.45
CA ARG A 13 3.87 20.03 -11.27
C ARG A 13 4.23 18.59 -11.69
N ASP A 14 5.51 18.28 -11.69
CA ASP A 14 5.99 16.89 -11.89
C ASP A 14 5.64 15.99 -10.70
N TYR A 15 5.66 16.56 -9.49
CA TYR A 15 5.44 15.87 -8.23
C TYR A 15 4.40 16.56 -7.36
N LEU A 16 3.53 15.78 -6.75
CA LEU A 16 2.65 16.23 -5.66
C LEU A 16 3.46 16.43 -4.38
N ILE A 17 4.31 15.45 -4.06
CA ILE A 17 5.23 15.48 -2.92
C ILE A 17 6.63 15.20 -3.47
N LYS A 18 7.56 16.12 -3.27
CA LYS A 18 8.95 15.93 -3.67
C LYS A 18 9.84 15.91 -2.44
N ARG A 19 10.34 14.72 -2.09
CA ARG A 19 11.22 14.48 -0.93
C ARG A 19 10.79 15.30 0.28
N PRO A 20 9.78 14.86 1.02
CA PRO A 20 9.22 15.67 2.12
C PRO A 20 10.22 15.97 3.24
N GLY A 21 11.30 15.21 3.35
CA GLY A 21 12.44 15.46 4.24
C GLY A 21 13.77 15.42 3.48
N ASP A 22 14.88 15.33 4.21
CA ASP A 22 16.24 15.27 3.64
C ASP A 22 16.60 13.89 3.08
N LEU A 23 15.86 12.84 3.47
CA LEU A 23 16.10 11.46 3.07
C LEU A 23 15.35 11.11 1.79
N ASN A 24 15.86 10.13 1.05
CA ASN A 24 15.11 9.49 -0.01
C ASN A 24 13.90 8.77 0.57
N SER A 25 12.81 8.72 -0.19
CA SER A 25 11.54 8.16 0.26
C SER A 25 10.90 7.29 -0.81
N MET A 26 10.11 6.30 -0.38
CA MET A 26 9.36 5.38 -1.26
C MET A 26 8.15 4.81 -0.53
N ASP A 27 7.32 4.04 -1.26
CA ASP A 27 6.19 3.27 -0.71
C ASP A 27 5.25 4.12 0.13
N TYR A 28 4.61 5.08 -0.52
CA TYR A 28 3.67 5.97 0.15
C TYR A 28 2.31 5.30 0.37
N TRP A 29 1.70 5.57 1.55
CA TRP A 29 0.30 5.34 1.81
C TRP A 29 -0.34 6.57 2.44
N PHE A 30 -1.63 6.71 2.27
CA PHE A 30 -2.35 7.93 2.60
C PHE A 30 -3.53 7.65 3.52
N PHE A 31 -3.85 8.63 4.34
CA PHE A 31 -5.05 8.66 5.15
C PHE A 31 -5.57 10.10 5.22
N GLU A 32 -6.87 10.29 5.06
CA GLU A 32 -7.50 11.60 5.17
C GLU A 32 -8.39 11.62 6.42
N GLU A 33 -8.31 12.67 7.19
CA GLU A 33 -9.17 12.91 8.36
C GLU A 33 -9.51 14.38 8.47
N ASN A 34 -10.81 14.72 8.41
CA ASN A 34 -11.32 16.08 8.57
C ASN A 34 -10.65 17.14 7.66
N GLY A 35 -10.39 16.79 6.41
CA GLY A 35 -9.76 17.66 5.43
C GLY A 35 -8.24 17.80 5.58
N VAL A 36 -7.62 16.99 6.45
CA VAL A 36 -6.17 16.88 6.54
C VAL A 36 -5.72 15.57 5.90
N TYR A 37 -4.85 15.68 4.92
CA TYR A 37 -4.23 14.55 4.25
C TYR A 37 -2.94 14.19 4.95
N HIS A 38 -2.80 12.94 5.35
CA HIS A 38 -1.60 12.35 5.95
C HIS A 38 -0.96 11.43 4.92
N ALA A 39 0.31 11.66 4.61
CA ALA A 39 1.14 10.77 3.81
C ALA A 39 2.18 10.14 4.73
N TYR A 40 2.16 8.82 4.82
CA TYR A 40 3.22 8.04 5.45
C TYR A 40 4.05 7.39 4.36
N PHE A 41 5.33 7.17 4.61
CA PHE A 41 6.26 6.65 3.61
C PHE A 41 7.49 6.04 4.26
N LEU A 42 8.20 5.22 3.52
CA LEU A 42 9.48 4.72 3.95
C LEU A 42 10.55 5.79 3.74
N GLU A 43 11.21 6.19 4.81
CA GLU A 43 12.46 6.96 4.77
C GLU A 43 13.62 6.01 4.61
N ILE A 44 14.45 6.23 3.59
CA ILE A 44 15.58 5.38 3.28
C ILE A 44 16.81 5.94 3.98
N MET A 45 17.23 5.27 5.03
CA MET A 45 18.42 5.68 5.79
C MET A 45 19.71 5.43 5.00
N PRO A 46 20.74 6.24 5.21
CA PRO A 46 22.06 6.00 4.62
C PRO A 46 22.56 4.61 4.99
N GLN A 47 23.02 3.88 3.97
CA GLN A 47 23.58 2.54 4.18
C GLN A 47 24.87 2.62 5.00
N THR A 48 25.00 1.70 5.94
CA THR A 48 26.24 1.49 6.69
C THR A 48 26.73 0.04 6.47
N PRO A 49 28.00 -0.28 6.77
CA PRO A 49 28.48 -1.66 6.68
C PRO A 49 27.67 -2.66 7.50
N GLN A 50 27.03 -2.21 8.58
CA GLN A 50 26.20 -3.00 9.48
C GLN A 50 24.73 -3.05 9.06
N ARG A 51 24.27 -2.07 8.27
CA ARG A 51 22.86 -1.90 7.87
C ARG A 51 22.77 -1.65 6.37
N LYS A 52 22.40 -2.70 5.61
CA LYS A 52 22.19 -2.58 4.15
C LYS A 52 20.83 -2.00 3.79
N TYR A 53 19.83 -2.24 4.63
CA TYR A 53 18.47 -1.73 4.48
C TYR A 53 18.04 -1.27 5.87
N ASP A 54 17.81 0.01 6.01
CA ASP A 54 17.25 0.62 7.22
C ASP A 54 16.18 1.60 6.77
N TYR A 55 14.92 1.22 6.97
CA TYR A 55 13.78 2.04 6.63
C TYR A 55 13.05 2.40 7.91
N ARG A 56 12.61 3.66 7.97
CA ARG A 56 11.74 4.20 9.01
C ARG A 56 10.44 4.66 8.36
N ILE A 57 9.44 4.92 9.16
CA ILE A 57 8.19 5.49 8.67
C ILE A 57 8.20 7.00 8.93
N GLY A 58 8.31 7.77 7.85
CA GLY A 58 8.17 9.21 7.83
C GLY A 58 6.72 9.63 7.67
N HIS A 59 6.43 10.89 8.00
CA HIS A 59 5.10 11.48 7.95
C HIS A 59 5.13 12.89 7.36
N ALA A 60 4.21 13.18 6.47
CA ALA A 60 3.96 14.51 5.97
C ALA A 60 2.45 14.78 5.90
N VAL A 61 2.06 16.04 6.04
CA VAL A 61 0.65 16.44 6.03
C VAL A 61 0.36 17.55 5.04
N SER A 62 -0.88 17.60 4.55
CA SER A 62 -1.40 18.71 3.75
C SER A 62 -2.86 19.01 4.11
N LYS A 63 -3.22 20.29 4.11
CA LYS A 63 -4.60 20.78 4.28
C LYS A 63 -5.23 21.24 2.97
N ASP A 64 -4.47 21.29 1.91
CA ASP A 64 -4.88 21.78 0.59
C ASP A 64 -4.50 20.83 -0.56
N PHE A 65 -3.96 19.66 -0.20
CA PHE A 65 -3.50 18.63 -1.15
C PHE A 65 -2.32 19.06 -2.04
N LEU A 66 -1.92 20.32 -1.99
CA LEU A 66 -0.84 20.91 -2.81
C LEU A 66 0.44 21.14 -2.02
N ASN A 67 0.30 21.68 -0.80
CA ASN A 67 1.42 22.07 0.05
C ASN A 67 1.57 21.05 1.18
N TRP A 68 2.65 20.29 1.15
CA TRP A 68 2.94 19.23 2.11
C TRP A 68 4.03 19.68 3.07
N THR A 69 3.79 19.45 4.36
CA THR A 69 4.74 19.71 5.43
C THR A 69 5.25 18.40 6.00
N TYR A 70 6.56 18.23 6.06
CA TYR A 70 7.19 17.10 6.72
C TYR A 70 7.09 17.25 8.24
N GLU A 71 6.53 16.26 8.92
CA GLU A 71 6.31 16.26 10.38
C GLU A 71 7.36 15.42 11.13
N GLY A 72 8.21 14.71 10.42
CA GLY A 72 9.26 13.87 10.99
C GLY A 72 9.02 12.38 10.87
N THR A 73 9.90 11.60 11.47
CA THR A 73 9.78 10.14 11.59
C THR A 73 8.77 9.79 12.69
N VAL A 74 7.78 8.97 12.39
CA VAL A 74 6.72 8.57 13.35
C VAL A 74 6.93 7.17 13.91
N LEU A 75 7.67 6.32 13.21
CA LEU A 75 8.00 4.97 13.67
C LEU A 75 9.35 4.52 13.12
N GLU A 76 10.21 4.00 13.99
CA GLU A 76 11.49 3.40 13.63
C GLU A 76 11.67 2.04 14.31
N GLY A 77 12.57 1.20 13.82
CA GLY A 77 12.84 -0.12 14.39
C GLY A 77 13.27 -0.05 15.86
N TYR A 78 12.89 -1.02 16.67
CA TYR A 78 13.39 -1.14 18.04
C TYR A 78 14.86 -1.57 18.04
N THR A 79 15.63 -1.09 19.01
CA THR A 79 17.06 -1.46 19.15
C THR A 79 17.23 -2.97 19.40
N ASP A 80 16.32 -3.59 20.18
CA ASP A 80 16.34 -5.00 20.57
C ASP A 80 14.97 -5.66 20.35
N GLY A 81 14.18 -5.17 19.40
CA GLY A 81 12.83 -5.66 19.14
C GLY A 81 12.78 -6.70 18.01
N TRP A 82 11.57 -7.24 17.80
CA TRP A 82 11.31 -8.16 16.70
C TRP A 82 11.38 -7.48 15.31
N ASP A 83 11.36 -6.16 15.25
CA ASP A 83 11.43 -5.31 14.06
C ASP A 83 12.69 -4.40 14.07
N ASP A 84 13.78 -4.89 14.66
CA ASP A 84 15.03 -4.14 14.90
C ASP A 84 15.85 -3.81 13.65
N ARG A 85 15.55 -4.44 12.51
CA ARG A 85 16.33 -4.22 11.28
C ARG A 85 15.76 -3.14 10.41
N HIS A 86 14.51 -3.25 10.04
CA HIS A 86 13.81 -2.25 9.24
C HIS A 86 12.30 -2.44 9.30
N LEU A 87 11.60 -1.35 9.08
CA LEU A 87 10.18 -1.33 8.84
C LEU A 87 9.94 -1.26 7.32
N ALA A 88 8.82 -1.77 6.85
CA ALA A 88 8.41 -1.66 5.47
C ALA A 88 6.94 -1.21 5.38
N THR A 89 6.41 -1.14 4.19
CA THR A 89 5.12 -0.57 3.84
C THR A 89 3.99 -0.95 4.80
N GLY A 90 3.08 -0.03 5.00
CA GLY A 90 1.93 -0.17 5.88
C GLY A 90 0.66 0.46 5.34
N SER A 91 -0.33 0.51 6.20
CA SER A 91 -1.59 1.22 5.97
C SER A 91 -2.22 1.68 7.29
N VAL A 92 -3.12 2.65 7.22
CA VAL A 92 -3.83 3.20 8.38
C VAL A 92 -5.33 2.97 8.24
N ALA A 93 -5.98 2.57 9.34
CA ALA A 93 -7.43 2.52 9.47
C ALA A 93 -7.89 3.07 10.81
N LYS A 94 -9.17 3.47 10.90
CA LYS A 94 -9.77 4.03 12.12
C LYS A 94 -10.76 3.07 12.74
N LEU A 95 -10.66 2.87 14.03
CA LEU A 95 -11.65 2.15 14.84
C LEU A 95 -12.10 3.01 16.02
N GLY A 96 -13.33 3.47 15.98
CA GLY A 96 -13.84 4.43 16.95
C GLY A 96 -13.03 5.72 16.92
N ASP A 97 -12.43 6.07 18.04
CA ASP A 97 -11.58 7.25 18.23
C ASP A 97 -10.07 6.93 18.16
N THR A 98 -9.70 5.74 17.69
CA THR A 98 -8.31 5.27 17.62
C THR A 98 -7.94 4.94 16.19
N TYR A 99 -6.77 5.41 15.76
CA TYR A 99 -6.16 5.05 14.49
C TYR A 99 -5.20 3.89 14.72
N TYR A 100 -5.18 2.95 13.76
CA TYR A 100 -4.28 1.80 13.76
C TYR A 100 -3.46 1.81 12.49
N MET A 101 -2.16 1.67 12.62
CA MET A 101 -1.24 1.47 11.52
C MET A 101 -0.73 0.03 11.57
N MET A 102 -1.00 -0.75 10.53
CA MET A 102 -0.32 -2.02 10.33
C MET A 102 0.87 -1.79 9.41
N TYR A 103 2.01 -2.35 9.74
CA TYR A 103 3.26 -2.21 9.00
C TYR A 103 4.01 -3.54 8.93
N THR A 104 4.87 -3.71 7.95
CA THR A 104 5.79 -4.86 7.91
C THR A 104 7.04 -4.55 8.72
N GLY A 105 7.43 -5.44 9.60
CA GLY A 105 8.66 -5.33 10.39
C GLY A 105 9.57 -6.55 10.22
N HIS A 106 10.87 -6.32 10.26
CA HIS A 106 11.90 -7.34 10.10
C HIS A 106 12.98 -7.26 11.15
N SER A 107 13.42 -8.43 11.63
CA SER A 107 14.64 -8.61 12.40
C SER A 107 15.47 -9.78 11.86
N SER A 108 16.58 -10.09 12.52
CA SER A 108 17.36 -11.28 12.18
C SER A 108 16.62 -12.58 12.44
N THR A 109 15.74 -12.59 13.44
CA THR A 109 15.05 -13.79 13.95
C THR A 109 13.57 -13.78 13.69
N HIS A 110 12.95 -12.63 13.52
CA HIS A 110 11.51 -12.47 13.35
C HIS A 110 11.20 -11.61 12.12
N ALA A 111 10.02 -11.81 11.56
CA ALA A 111 9.43 -10.93 10.58
C ALA A 111 7.90 -11.09 10.65
N GLY A 112 7.16 -10.01 10.47
CA GLY A 112 5.70 -10.04 10.57
C GLY A 112 5.04 -8.70 10.35
N MET A 113 3.72 -8.70 10.49
CA MET A 113 2.94 -7.48 10.52
C MET A 113 2.88 -6.96 11.95
N GLY A 114 3.41 -5.75 12.17
CA GLY A 114 3.28 -4.99 13.40
C GLY A 114 2.02 -4.16 13.40
N LEU A 115 1.57 -3.81 14.59
CA LEU A 115 0.46 -2.90 14.79
C LEU A 115 0.91 -1.74 15.68
N ALA A 116 0.62 -0.52 15.27
CA ALA A 116 0.74 0.68 16.09
C ALA A 116 -0.61 1.39 16.18
N LYS A 117 -0.84 2.12 17.25
CA LYS A 117 -2.05 2.90 17.49
C LYS A 117 -1.73 4.38 17.72
N SER A 118 -2.67 5.25 17.37
CA SER A 118 -2.58 6.69 17.57
C SER A 118 -3.95 7.28 17.93
N LYS A 119 -3.95 8.45 18.59
CA LYS A 119 -5.14 9.26 18.83
C LYS A 119 -5.17 10.53 17.98
N ASP A 120 -4.06 10.86 17.35
CA ASP A 120 -3.84 12.14 16.66
C ASP A 120 -3.27 12.03 15.25
N LEU A 121 -2.90 10.81 14.80
CA LEU A 121 -2.20 10.51 13.54
C LEU A 121 -0.74 11.00 13.47
N TYR A 122 -0.24 11.63 14.53
CA TYR A 122 1.12 12.17 14.62
C TYR A 122 2.00 11.34 15.56
N THR A 123 1.43 10.90 16.67
CA THR A 123 2.14 10.11 17.68
C THR A 123 1.68 8.67 17.64
N TRP A 124 2.61 7.75 17.42
CA TRP A 124 2.30 6.33 17.28
C TRP A 124 2.95 5.48 18.35
N GLU A 125 2.17 4.60 18.96
CA GLU A 125 2.58 3.65 19.98
C GLU A 125 2.39 2.22 19.46
N ARG A 126 3.43 1.37 19.52
CA ARG A 126 3.32 -0.04 19.15
C ARG A 126 2.33 -0.78 20.05
N VAL A 127 1.58 -1.68 19.46
CA VAL A 127 0.65 -2.57 20.17
C VAL A 127 1.34 -3.92 20.37
N GLY A 128 1.79 -4.15 21.61
CA GLY A 128 2.51 -5.37 21.97
C GLY A 128 3.97 -5.40 21.55
N ASP A 129 4.64 -6.50 21.87
CA ASP A 129 6.07 -6.76 21.68
C ASP A 129 6.35 -7.82 20.59
N LYS A 130 5.32 -8.22 19.84
CA LYS A 130 5.37 -9.25 18.78
C LYS A 130 4.53 -8.85 17.58
N PRO A 131 4.83 -9.40 16.39
CA PRO A 131 3.96 -9.20 15.25
C PRO A 131 2.58 -9.84 15.50
N VAL A 132 1.51 -9.17 15.05
CA VAL A 132 0.13 -9.70 15.10
C VAL A 132 -0.12 -10.77 14.04
N ILE A 133 0.67 -10.77 12.96
CA ILE A 133 0.67 -11.82 11.92
C ILE A 133 2.13 -12.16 11.58
N SER A 134 2.51 -13.43 11.64
CA SER A 134 3.90 -13.88 11.41
C SER A 134 4.19 -14.13 9.94
N LEU A 135 5.30 -13.60 9.40
CA LEU A 135 5.80 -13.94 8.06
C LEU A 135 6.46 -15.32 8.00
N ARG A 136 6.81 -15.91 9.13
CA ARG A 136 7.56 -17.18 9.17
C ARG A 136 6.67 -18.41 9.25
N THR A 137 5.35 -18.21 9.16
CA THR A 137 4.34 -19.25 9.15
C THR A 137 3.78 -19.40 7.74
N TYR A 138 3.49 -20.62 7.32
CA TYR A 138 2.66 -20.88 6.16
C TYR A 138 1.20 -20.89 6.60
N TYR A 139 0.35 -20.37 5.74
CA TYR A 139 -1.10 -20.35 5.92
C TYR A 139 -1.75 -21.24 4.86
N THR A 140 -2.95 -21.71 5.14
CA THR A 140 -3.80 -22.37 4.15
C THR A 140 -5.04 -21.49 3.94
N ALA A 141 -5.37 -21.24 2.68
CA ALA A 141 -6.56 -20.45 2.34
C ALA A 141 -7.15 -20.90 0.99
N GLU A 142 -8.44 -20.70 0.83
CA GLU A 142 -9.21 -21.08 -0.35
C GLU A 142 -9.10 -20.00 -1.45
N TYR A 143 -9.04 -20.46 -2.71
CA TYR A 143 -9.22 -19.66 -3.93
C TYR A 143 -9.98 -20.47 -4.98
N LYS A 144 -11.15 -19.97 -5.44
CA LYS A 144 -12.01 -20.60 -6.46
C LYS A 144 -12.35 -22.07 -6.15
N GLY A 145 -12.57 -22.40 -4.86
CA GLY A 145 -12.96 -23.73 -4.40
C GLY A 145 -11.80 -24.69 -4.12
N GLU A 146 -10.57 -24.25 -4.29
CA GLU A 146 -9.36 -25.06 -4.01
C GLU A 146 -8.55 -24.45 -2.87
N GLU A 147 -7.88 -25.30 -2.07
CA GLU A 147 -7.00 -24.87 -1.00
C GLU A 147 -5.55 -24.72 -1.49
N TYR A 148 -4.93 -23.60 -1.11
CA TYR A 148 -3.53 -23.28 -1.42
C TYR A 148 -2.73 -23.05 -0.15
N LYS A 149 -1.48 -23.52 -0.17
CA LYS A 149 -0.49 -23.16 0.84
C LYS A 149 0.12 -21.80 0.49
N VAL A 150 0.08 -20.87 1.43
CA VAL A 150 0.43 -19.46 1.21
C VAL A 150 1.55 -19.04 2.17
N ARG A 151 2.52 -18.30 1.63
CA ARG A 151 3.54 -17.58 2.38
C ARG A 151 3.30 -16.08 2.23
N ILE A 152 3.06 -15.39 3.32
CA ILE A 152 2.96 -13.92 3.31
C ILE A 152 4.35 -13.28 3.20
N LEU A 153 4.43 -12.11 2.57
CA LEU A 153 5.67 -11.41 2.27
C LEU A 153 5.76 -10.05 2.95
N ALA A 154 4.81 -9.13 2.66
CA ALA A 154 4.87 -7.74 3.09
C ALA A 154 3.57 -6.99 2.76
N ASP A 155 3.57 -5.68 2.95
CA ASP A 155 2.64 -4.68 2.43
C ASP A 155 1.19 -4.88 2.89
N PRO A 156 0.93 -4.84 4.22
CA PRO A 156 -0.43 -4.98 4.72
C PRO A 156 -1.28 -3.76 4.34
N TYR A 157 -2.46 -4.01 3.77
CA TYR A 157 -3.48 -3.00 3.55
C TYR A 157 -4.74 -3.31 4.33
N ILE A 158 -5.01 -2.55 5.37
CA ILE A 158 -6.26 -2.65 6.13
C ILE A 158 -7.35 -1.93 5.34
N TYR A 159 -8.43 -2.63 5.01
CA TYR A 159 -9.62 -2.00 4.47
C TYR A 159 -10.27 -1.12 5.55
N PRO A 160 -10.60 0.16 5.25
CA PRO A 160 -10.94 1.13 6.29
C PRO A 160 -12.30 0.89 6.95
N GLU A 161 -13.16 0.10 6.35
CA GLU A 161 -14.51 -0.17 6.84
C GLU A 161 -14.69 -1.62 7.28
N LYS A 162 -15.63 -1.86 8.20
CA LYS A 162 -16.03 -3.21 8.55
C LYS A 162 -17.00 -3.77 7.52
N ILE A 163 -16.77 -5.03 7.13
CA ILE A 163 -17.73 -5.82 6.35
C ILE A 163 -18.14 -7.00 7.21
N ASP A 164 -19.45 -7.20 7.38
CA ASP A 164 -20.04 -8.26 8.23
C ASP A 164 -19.46 -8.32 9.65
N GLY A 165 -19.11 -7.14 10.20
CA GLY A 165 -18.58 -7.00 11.55
C GLY A 165 -17.09 -7.29 11.69
N TYR A 166 -16.37 -7.58 10.60
CA TYR A 166 -14.93 -7.81 10.59
C TYR A 166 -14.17 -6.67 9.93
N PHE A 167 -12.96 -6.43 10.40
CA PHE A 167 -11.91 -5.75 9.66
C PHE A 167 -11.19 -6.74 8.77
N TYR A 168 -10.67 -6.25 7.65
CA TYR A 168 -9.91 -7.06 6.71
C TYR A 168 -8.56 -6.42 6.41
N VAL A 169 -7.55 -7.26 6.22
CA VAL A 169 -6.24 -6.84 5.75
C VAL A 169 -5.83 -7.73 4.57
N LEU A 170 -5.38 -7.09 3.49
CA LEU A 170 -4.73 -7.76 2.37
C LEU A 170 -3.24 -7.78 2.62
N ILE A 171 -2.57 -8.88 2.28
CA ILE A 171 -1.14 -9.04 2.44
C ILE A 171 -0.55 -9.65 1.18
N ASN A 172 0.43 -8.97 0.60
CA ASN A 172 1.24 -9.48 -0.50
C ASN A 172 1.84 -10.84 -0.15
N SER A 173 1.63 -11.83 -0.99
CA SER A 173 1.86 -13.24 -0.66
C SER A 173 2.28 -14.06 -1.87
N TRP A 174 2.72 -15.28 -1.61
CA TRP A 174 2.93 -16.33 -2.61
C TRP A 174 2.04 -17.54 -2.35
N ALA A 175 1.37 -18.02 -3.38
CA ALA A 175 0.85 -19.38 -3.45
C ALA A 175 2.05 -20.29 -3.73
N VAL A 176 2.61 -20.96 -2.69
CA VAL A 176 3.97 -21.54 -2.76
C VAL A 176 4.09 -22.77 -3.65
N ASP A 177 2.99 -23.42 -3.96
CA ASP A 177 2.95 -24.60 -4.83
C ASP A 177 2.83 -24.22 -6.32
N MET A 178 2.69 -22.92 -6.61
CA MET A 178 2.64 -22.38 -7.98
C MET A 178 4.04 -22.04 -8.51
N PRO A 179 4.26 -22.12 -9.83
CA PRO A 179 5.55 -21.75 -10.44
C PRO A 179 5.84 -20.26 -10.34
N TYR A 180 7.12 -19.88 -10.55
CA TYR A 180 7.51 -18.47 -10.67
C TYR A 180 6.65 -17.73 -11.71
N ASN A 181 6.34 -16.47 -11.43
CA ASN A 181 5.45 -15.61 -12.21
C ASN A 181 3.97 -16.06 -12.28
N ASN A 182 3.59 -17.13 -11.55
CA ASN A 182 2.20 -17.56 -11.44
C ASN A 182 1.76 -17.68 -9.98
N ARG A 183 2.58 -17.25 -9.04
CA ARG A 183 2.38 -17.46 -7.60
C ARG A 183 2.05 -16.19 -6.82
N GLY A 184 2.12 -15.03 -7.47
CA GLY A 184 1.73 -13.77 -6.83
C GLY A 184 0.28 -13.81 -6.39
N CYS A 185 0.02 -13.57 -5.11
CA CYS A 185 -1.34 -13.57 -4.57
C CYS A 185 -1.51 -12.52 -3.47
N GLN A 186 -2.77 -12.19 -3.19
CA GLN A 186 -3.17 -11.40 -2.02
C GLN A 186 -3.97 -12.29 -1.08
N LEU A 187 -3.39 -12.57 0.09
CA LEU A 187 -4.09 -13.28 1.17
C LEU A 187 -4.81 -12.26 2.04
N MET A 188 -6.10 -12.47 2.24
CA MET A 188 -6.91 -11.72 3.19
C MET A 188 -6.89 -12.38 4.55
N PHE A 189 -6.66 -11.59 5.58
CA PHE A 189 -6.97 -11.92 6.97
C PHE A 189 -8.15 -11.08 7.43
N ARG A 190 -8.85 -11.54 8.46
CA ARG A 190 -9.92 -10.79 9.10
C ARG A 190 -9.78 -10.76 10.61
N SER A 191 -10.33 -9.72 11.23
CA SER A 191 -10.31 -9.52 12.67
C SER A 191 -11.57 -8.78 13.15
N LYS A 192 -12.01 -9.05 14.37
CA LYS A 192 -13.10 -8.29 15.01
C LYS A 192 -12.60 -7.09 15.82
N ASP A 193 -11.33 -7.09 16.21
CA ASP A 193 -10.75 -6.19 17.21
C ASP A 193 -9.43 -5.53 16.82
N MET A 194 -8.92 -5.72 15.59
CA MET A 194 -7.60 -5.30 15.08
C MET A 194 -6.40 -6.02 15.73
N LEU A 195 -6.60 -6.81 16.76
CA LEU A 195 -5.52 -7.45 17.53
C LEU A 195 -5.33 -8.91 17.15
N ASN A 196 -6.46 -9.61 16.95
CA ASN A 196 -6.47 -11.03 16.66
C ASN A 196 -6.89 -11.25 15.20
N TRP A 197 -5.96 -11.73 14.37
CA TRP A 197 -6.13 -11.92 12.94
C TRP A 197 -6.14 -13.40 12.58
N GLU A 198 -7.11 -13.81 11.78
CA GLU A 198 -7.20 -15.16 11.22
C GLU A 198 -7.14 -15.11 9.69
N PRO A 199 -6.47 -16.07 9.01
CA PRO A 199 -6.54 -16.17 7.55
C PRO A 199 -7.98 -16.40 7.12
N TYR A 200 -8.38 -15.75 6.03
CA TYR A 200 -9.75 -15.80 5.55
C TYR A 200 -9.85 -16.43 4.16
N LYS A 201 -9.33 -15.75 3.15
CA LYS A 201 -9.46 -16.15 1.75
C LYS A 201 -8.35 -15.55 0.91
N ILE A 202 -8.03 -16.17 -0.20
CA ILE A 202 -7.19 -15.56 -1.22
C ILE A 202 -8.09 -14.74 -2.17
N ALA A 203 -7.84 -13.44 -2.25
CA ALA A 203 -8.61 -12.54 -3.12
C ALA A 203 -8.21 -12.66 -4.59
N ILE A 204 -6.96 -13.00 -4.86
CA ILE A 204 -6.38 -13.15 -6.19
C ILE A 204 -5.17 -14.09 -6.17
N ILE A 205 -5.04 -14.93 -7.19
CA ILE A 205 -3.77 -15.53 -7.64
C ILE A 205 -3.58 -15.12 -9.09
N THR A 206 -2.41 -14.61 -9.44
CA THR A 206 -2.08 -14.22 -10.83
C THR A 206 -1.48 -15.37 -11.61
N ASP A 207 -1.65 -15.33 -12.91
CA ASP A 207 -1.10 -16.29 -13.88
C ASP A 207 0.13 -15.77 -14.63
N ASP A 208 0.56 -14.51 -14.33
CA ASP A 208 1.65 -13.86 -15.04
C ASP A 208 2.54 -12.97 -14.14
N LEU A 209 2.35 -12.97 -12.80
CA LEU A 209 3.13 -12.16 -11.87
C LEU A 209 3.68 -12.98 -10.69
N ASP A 210 4.89 -12.63 -10.25
CA ASP A 210 5.52 -13.23 -9.07
C ASP A 210 5.07 -12.58 -7.76
N ARG A 211 4.79 -11.26 -7.78
CA ARG A 211 4.36 -10.50 -6.61
C ARG A 211 3.34 -9.43 -6.97
N LEU A 212 2.52 -9.10 -5.99
CA LEU A 212 1.51 -8.04 -6.04
C LEU A 212 1.77 -7.07 -4.89
N GLU A 213 2.72 -6.15 -5.08
CA GLU A 213 3.20 -5.26 -4.01
C GLU A 213 2.20 -4.14 -3.72
N THR A 214 2.11 -3.75 -2.45
CA THR A 214 1.35 -2.58 -1.95
C THR A 214 -0.10 -2.51 -2.41
N ALA A 215 -0.83 -3.62 -2.39
CA ALA A 215 -2.22 -3.67 -2.82
C ALA A 215 -3.12 -2.70 -2.04
N GLN A 216 -4.20 -2.27 -2.70
CA GLN A 216 -5.29 -1.50 -2.11
C GLN A 216 -6.58 -1.89 -2.82
N ILE A 217 -7.70 -1.93 -2.09
CA ILE A 217 -9.03 -2.15 -2.67
C ILE A 217 -9.96 -0.97 -2.38
N TRP A 218 -10.88 -0.71 -3.32
CA TRP A 218 -11.98 0.25 -3.16
C TRP A 218 -13.19 -0.19 -3.96
N GLU A 219 -14.33 0.38 -3.65
CA GLU A 219 -15.59 0.15 -4.37
C GLU A 219 -15.95 1.39 -5.21
N HIS A 220 -16.48 1.15 -6.40
CA HIS A 220 -17.10 2.18 -7.22
C HIS A 220 -18.26 1.59 -8.03
N ASN A 221 -19.49 2.11 -7.83
CA ASN A 221 -20.71 1.70 -8.56
C ASN A 221 -20.97 0.18 -8.54
N GLY A 222 -20.79 -0.46 -7.38
CA GLY A 222 -21.04 -1.89 -7.19
C GLY A 222 -19.96 -2.80 -7.76
N LYS A 223 -18.85 -2.25 -8.24
CA LYS A 223 -17.65 -3.00 -8.64
C LYS A 223 -16.52 -2.76 -7.65
N TRP A 224 -15.76 -3.81 -7.40
CA TRP A 224 -14.59 -3.78 -6.53
C TRP A 224 -13.32 -3.75 -7.36
N TYR A 225 -12.41 -2.89 -7.00
CA TYR A 225 -11.14 -2.69 -7.69
C TYR A 225 -9.99 -2.99 -6.75
N MET A 226 -8.96 -3.67 -7.24
CA MET A 226 -7.72 -3.91 -6.51
C MET A 226 -6.56 -3.37 -7.31
N SER A 227 -5.89 -2.32 -6.79
CA SER A 227 -4.65 -1.83 -7.37
C SER A 227 -3.44 -2.49 -6.71
N PHE A 228 -2.37 -2.69 -7.48
CA PHE A 228 -1.09 -3.19 -6.98
C PHE A 228 0.05 -2.91 -7.97
N GLY A 229 1.28 -2.92 -7.47
CA GLY A 229 2.49 -3.01 -8.29
C GLY A 229 2.76 -4.48 -8.62
N GLY A 230 2.75 -4.85 -9.91
CA GLY A 230 3.01 -6.20 -10.35
C GLY A 230 4.48 -6.42 -10.67
N CYS A 231 5.09 -7.46 -10.09
CA CYS A 231 6.50 -7.79 -10.30
C CYS A 231 6.65 -9.10 -11.06
N TYR A 232 7.56 -9.08 -12.04
CA TYR A 232 8.00 -10.27 -12.77
C TYR A 232 9.38 -10.69 -12.29
N VAL A 233 9.66 -11.98 -12.32
CA VAL A 233 10.99 -12.55 -12.20
C VAL A 233 11.47 -12.92 -13.61
N ASP A 234 12.60 -12.38 -14.04
CA ASP A 234 13.24 -12.80 -15.27
C ASP A 234 14.03 -14.10 -15.00
N PRO A 235 13.55 -15.26 -15.52
CA PRO A 235 14.19 -16.54 -15.25
C PRO A 235 15.59 -16.68 -15.85
N GLU A 236 15.92 -15.90 -16.89
CA GLU A 236 17.24 -15.96 -17.56
C GLU A 236 18.31 -15.17 -16.79
N LYS A 237 17.91 -14.12 -16.08
CA LYS A 237 18.84 -13.26 -15.33
C LYS A 237 19.02 -13.64 -13.87
N GLY A 238 18.27 -14.62 -13.40
CA GLY A 238 18.37 -15.21 -12.07
C GLY A 238 18.15 -14.26 -10.90
N GLY A 239 17.12 -14.50 -10.12
CA GLY A 239 16.89 -13.87 -8.82
C GLY A 239 16.07 -12.59 -8.82
N LEU A 240 15.76 -12.16 -7.60
CA LEU A 240 14.90 -11.02 -7.26
C LEU A 240 15.40 -9.65 -7.76
N ASN A 241 16.57 -9.56 -8.36
CA ASN A 241 17.24 -8.32 -8.77
C ASN A 241 16.73 -7.72 -10.09
N ASN A 242 15.81 -8.41 -10.78
CA ASN A 242 15.26 -7.98 -12.07
C ASN A 242 13.74 -7.84 -12.03
N LEU A 243 13.20 -7.37 -10.93
CA LEU A 243 11.78 -7.07 -10.80
C LEU A 243 11.41 -5.88 -11.67
N TRP A 244 10.49 -6.10 -12.61
CA TRP A 244 9.87 -5.03 -13.40
C TRP A 244 8.51 -4.76 -12.78
N ASN A 245 8.32 -3.56 -12.23
CA ASN A 245 7.04 -3.16 -11.64
C ASN A 245 6.24 -2.39 -12.68
N ASP A 246 5.11 -2.95 -13.06
CA ASP A 246 4.03 -2.23 -13.72
C ASP A 246 2.87 -2.06 -12.71
N ASN A 247 2.04 -1.08 -12.94
CA ASN A 247 0.88 -0.80 -12.09
C ASN A 247 -0.38 -1.40 -12.70
N PHE A 248 -1.09 -2.16 -11.92
CA PHE A 248 -2.30 -2.87 -12.33
C PHE A 248 -3.51 -2.49 -11.48
N VAL A 249 -4.69 -2.61 -12.07
CA VAL A 249 -5.96 -2.67 -11.35
C VAL A 249 -6.75 -3.86 -11.89
N TYR A 250 -7.12 -4.79 -11.01
CA TYR A 250 -8.03 -5.89 -11.33
C TYR A 250 -9.39 -5.61 -10.73
N MET A 251 -10.43 -6.23 -11.27
CA MET A 251 -11.82 -5.96 -10.91
C MET A 251 -12.51 -7.23 -10.42
N ALA A 252 -13.46 -7.07 -9.48
CA ALA A 252 -14.31 -8.13 -8.96
C ALA A 252 -15.75 -7.64 -8.76
N ASP A 253 -16.68 -8.59 -8.64
CA ASP A 253 -18.08 -8.32 -8.30
C ASP A 253 -18.35 -8.31 -6.79
N SER A 254 -17.38 -8.77 -5.98
CA SER A 254 -17.47 -8.80 -4.53
C SER A 254 -16.16 -8.34 -3.87
N PHE A 255 -16.27 -7.87 -2.63
CA PHE A 255 -15.17 -7.41 -1.80
C PHE A 255 -14.01 -8.41 -1.69
N ASP A 256 -14.33 -9.69 -1.52
CA ASP A 256 -13.36 -10.76 -1.29
C ASP A 256 -12.94 -11.50 -2.56
N GLY A 257 -13.27 -10.92 -3.74
CA GLY A 257 -12.88 -11.45 -5.05
C GLY A 257 -13.72 -12.63 -5.53
N PRO A 258 -13.23 -13.40 -6.50
CA PRO A 258 -11.90 -13.29 -7.10
C PRO A 258 -11.74 -12.01 -7.94
N TYR A 259 -10.63 -11.32 -7.77
CA TYR A 259 -10.26 -10.20 -8.64
C TYR A 259 -9.65 -10.72 -9.92
N GLU A 260 -10.15 -10.26 -11.05
CA GLU A 260 -9.77 -10.76 -12.37
C GLU A 260 -9.16 -9.67 -13.24
N LYS A 261 -8.17 -10.08 -14.05
CA LYS A 261 -7.49 -9.24 -15.02
C LYS A 261 -8.45 -8.87 -16.16
N GLN A 262 -8.48 -7.60 -16.51
CA GLN A 262 -9.20 -7.06 -17.66
C GLN A 262 -8.20 -6.62 -18.74
N GLU A 263 -8.63 -6.38 -19.95
CA GLU A 263 -7.77 -5.87 -21.03
C GLU A 263 -7.11 -4.53 -20.67
N TRP A 264 -7.81 -3.68 -19.93
CA TRP A 264 -7.35 -2.37 -19.45
C TRP A 264 -6.56 -2.42 -18.12
N SER A 265 -6.40 -3.55 -17.50
CA SER A 265 -5.84 -3.70 -16.13
C SER A 265 -4.46 -3.10 -15.95
N ARG A 266 -3.62 -3.06 -16.99
CA ARG A 266 -2.31 -2.41 -16.93
C ARG A 266 -2.47 -0.91 -17.13
N LEU A 267 -2.22 -0.15 -16.07
CA LEU A 267 -2.42 1.29 -16.09
C LEU A 267 -1.30 2.04 -16.82
N VAL A 268 -1.70 3.06 -17.59
CA VAL A 268 -0.79 3.96 -18.29
C VAL A 268 -0.83 5.33 -17.63
N TYR A 269 0.33 5.83 -17.22
CA TYR A 269 0.52 7.16 -16.64
C TYR A 269 1.11 8.09 -17.72
N GLU A 270 0.23 8.65 -18.54
CA GLU A 270 0.67 9.54 -19.62
C GLU A 270 1.39 10.77 -19.08
N ASN A 271 2.53 11.11 -19.69
CA ASN A 271 3.35 12.27 -19.33
C ASN A 271 3.82 12.28 -17.87
N ALA A 272 3.95 11.13 -17.22
CA ALA A 272 4.57 11.05 -15.91
C ALA A 272 6.04 11.47 -15.96
N ALA A 273 6.48 12.28 -15.00
CA ALA A 273 7.86 12.76 -14.92
C ALA A 273 8.89 11.62 -14.71
N LYS A 274 8.46 10.53 -14.10
CA LYS A 274 9.22 9.31 -13.83
C LYS A 274 8.35 8.08 -13.97
N ARG A 275 8.98 6.90 -14.00
CA ARG A 275 8.26 5.63 -13.98
C ARG A 275 7.48 5.50 -12.66
N PRO A 276 6.15 5.32 -12.72
CA PRO A 276 5.34 5.11 -11.54
C PRO A 276 5.68 3.77 -10.87
N TYR A 277 5.71 3.77 -9.56
CA TYR A 277 5.88 2.61 -8.72
C TYR A 277 4.89 2.70 -7.56
N THR A 278 4.35 1.63 -7.05
CA THR A 278 3.30 1.62 -6.02
C THR A 278 2.27 2.74 -6.17
N GLN A 279 1.03 2.38 -6.14
CA GLN A 279 -0.05 3.35 -6.38
C GLN A 279 -1.13 3.22 -5.31
N LYS A 280 -1.78 4.33 -5.01
CA LYS A 280 -2.90 4.41 -4.06
C LYS A 280 -4.01 5.27 -4.62
N GLN A 281 -5.24 4.75 -4.57
CA GLN A 281 -6.44 5.54 -4.82
C GLN A 281 -6.77 6.34 -3.56
N ILE A 282 -7.16 7.60 -3.72
CA ILE A 282 -7.63 8.48 -2.65
C ILE A 282 -8.67 9.45 -3.22
N LYS A 283 -9.52 10.01 -2.38
CA LYS A 283 -10.35 11.16 -2.75
C LYS A 283 -9.54 12.45 -2.67
N ASP A 284 -9.59 13.26 -3.72
CA ASP A 284 -9.02 14.61 -3.68
C ASP A 284 -9.94 15.60 -2.92
N PRO A 285 -9.54 16.85 -2.66
CA PRO A 285 -10.36 17.85 -1.96
C PRO A 285 -11.69 18.17 -2.64
N TYR A 286 -11.88 17.79 -3.89
CA TYR A 286 -13.13 17.98 -4.64
C TYR A 286 -14.03 16.73 -4.65
N GLY A 287 -13.56 15.65 -4.01
CA GLY A 287 -14.27 14.36 -3.94
C GLY A 287 -14.08 13.46 -5.16
N ASP A 288 -13.21 13.85 -6.10
CA ASP A 288 -12.84 12.98 -7.24
C ASP A 288 -11.88 11.87 -6.79
N ASP A 289 -12.03 10.69 -7.39
CA ASP A 289 -11.08 9.60 -7.24
C ASP A 289 -9.80 9.93 -8.01
N VAL A 290 -8.67 9.95 -7.32
CA VAL A 290 -7.36 10.12 -7.94
C VAL A 290 -6.43 8.98 -7.58
N MET A 291 -5.55 8.65 -8.51
CA MET A 291 -4.48 7.70 -8.31
C MET A 291 -3.18 8.46 -8.03
N LEU A 292 -2.57 8.18 -6.89
CA LEU A 292 -1.26 8.68 -6.49
C LEU A 292 -0.23 7.56 -6.66
N ALA A 293 0.82 7.81 -7.42
CA ALA A 293 1.90 6.84 -7.61
C ALA A 293 3.22 7.39 -7.10
N SER A 294 3.98 6.54 -6.43
CA SER A 294 5.34 6.88 -6.00
C SER A 294 6.29 6.94 -7.18
N ALA A 295 7.26 7.85 -7.13
CA ALA A 295 8.51 7.78 -7.88
C ALA A 295 9.60 7.39 -6.88
N PRO A 296 10.16 6.17 -6.94
CA PRO A 296 11.11 5.68 -5.96
C PRO A 296 12.27 6.67 -5.78
N TYR A 297 12.63 6.93 -4.53
CA TYR A 297 13.68 7.87 -4.11
C TYR A 297 13.39 9.35 -4.34
N GLU A 298 12.27 9.72 -4.98
CA GLU A 298 11.98 11.12 -5.33
C GLU A 298 10.70 11.66 -4.70
N GLY A 299 9.69 10.83 -4.43
CA GLY A 299 8.44 11.27 -3.81
C GLY A 299 7.19 10.69 -4.45
N VAL A 300 6.14 11.48 -4.55
CA VAL A 300 4.85 11.13 -5.16
C VAL A 300 4.67 11.96 -6.43
N LEU A 301 4.36 11.30 -7.53
CA LEU A 301 4.05 11.93 -8.81
C LEU A 301 2.79 12.78 -8.73
N TRP A 302 2.60 13.66 -9.71
CA TRP A 302 1.37 14.42 -9.85
C TRP A 302 0.16 13.48 -9.94
N PRO A 303 -0.98 13.81 -9.29
CA PRO A 303 -2.17 12.97 -9.27
C PRO A 303 -2.74 12.71 -10.66
N TYR A 304 -3.30 11.53 -10.85
CA TYR A 304 -4.09 11.16 -12.01
C TYR A 304 -5.55 10.94 -11.59
N LYS A 305 -6.47 11.64 -12.23
CA LYS A 305 -7.90 11.40 -12.04
C LYS A 305 -8.25 10.03 -12.60
N ILE A 306 -9.01 9.26 -11.84
CA ILE A 306 -9.57 7.99 -12.28
C ILE A 306 -10.87 8.31 -13.05
N VAL A 307 -10.91 7.89 -14.30
CA VAL A 307 -12.11 7.97 -15.14
C VAL A 307 -12.64 6.56 -15.30
N TYR A 308 -13.85 6.32 -14.84
CA TYR A 308 -14.54 5.04 -14.94
C TYR A 308 -15.38 4.98 -16.21
N GLY A 309 -15.26 3.91 -16.99
CA GLY A 309 -16.12 3.58 -18.11
C GLY A 309 -17.42 2.92 -17.65
N GLU A 310 -18.43 2.88 -18.53
CA GLU A 310 -19.72 2.22 -18.25
C GLU A 310 -19.56 0.70 -18.01
N ASP A 311 -18.54 0.10 -18.59
CA ASP A 311 -18.16 -1.31 -18.42
C ASP A 311 -17.31 -1.58 -17.15
N GLY A 312 -17.06 -0.55 -16.34
CA GLY A 312 -16.18 -0.61 -15.17
C GLY A 312 -14.70 -0.45 -15.51
N SER A 313 -14.33 -0.18 -16.76
CA SER A 313 -12.93 0.10 -17.12
C SER A 313 -12.40 1.35 -16.42
N ILE A 314 -11.07 1.42 -16.27
CA ILE A 314 -10.39 2.57 -15.68
C ILE A 314 -9.41 3.16 -16.69
N THR A 315 -9.46 4.48 -16.83
CA THR A 315 -8.45 5.28 -17.52
C THR A 315 -7.90 6.34 -16.59
N LEU A 316 -6.59 6.57 -16.63
CA LEU A 316 -5.92 7.60 -15.84
C LEU A 316 -5.68 8.85 -16.69
N VAL A 317 -6.15 9.99 -16.21
CA VAL A 317 -5.94 11.30 -16.84
C VAL A 317 -5.19 12.20 -15.86
N PRO A 318 -4.09 12.86 -16.26
CA PRO A 318 -3.40 13.80 -15.37
C PRO A 318 -4.38 14.81 -14.77
N ALA A 319 -4.38 14.98 -13.45
CA ALA A 319 -5.26 15.92 -12.77
C ALA A 319 -4.84 17.37 -13.07
N GLY A 320 -5.82 18.21 -13.40
CA GLY A 320 -5.61 19.61 -13.74
C GLY A 320 -5.28 19.83 -15.22
N LYS A 321 -5.09 21.11 -15.53
CA LYS A 321 -4.80 21.61 -16.89
C LYS A 321 -3.32 21.54 -17.23
#